data_1eb64a823364b47c29ef5b770d0dcc2d
#
_entry.id   1eb64a823364b47c29ef5b770d0dcc2d
#
_cell.length_a   1.000
_cell.length_b   1.000
_cell.length_c   1.000
_cell.angle_alpha   90.00
_cell.angle_beta   90.00
_cell.angle_gamma   90.00
#
_symmetry.space_group_name_H-M   'P 1'
#
loop_
_entity.id
_entity.type
_entity.pdbx_description
1 polymer ?
#
loop_
_entity_poly.entity_id
_entity_poly.type
_entity_poly.pdbx_seq_one_letter_code
_entity_poly.pdbx_strand_id
1 'polypeptide(L)'
;MFRAILITSLLIGQFAYAQKEIKTYHDPMKMRLHEDYFVSAQDGQTLEGKYRKFFSNGNLSIEGDFKNGVRWGTFYEYHENGKLIRKISYENGMRHGTVEVYNEQGIPIQQAFYQNNKLVDSVKSFFPTGIIKQEGRFVKGKPDGLVKEYYPSGKIQKEMNYRNQQPNGISKTYYESGSLETEANYKDGFVSGFYKLYHPNSQLEMEYAIKDGEKIGDFMYYDQEGHKLLEGHFMNSRLHGDNIGYYADGTIRHKYQYKEGGRVGTNYDYHPNGQVKEKEQISLGGAESKVTEYLNDGKLVSEKIFRDGKPYGTWSYYFKDGTTVSVKEIYQNGQLNGMRTTYHANGTKSTEENWKFNMIHGIVKNYYEDGKLLSQAEFRSNRQHGLYTSYFPNEKIKEQGSYIANKKHGEWKEYNEAGELIRTQVYKAGLLMEEK
;
A
#
# COMPACT_ATOMS: atom_id res chain seq x y z
N MET A 1 -81.68 -53.69 9.62
CA MET A 1 -81.20 -53.56 8.25
C MET A 1 -79.65 -53.35 8.30
N PHE A 2 -78.92 -54.43 8.15
CA PHE A 2 -77.45 -54.47 8.10
C PHE A 2 -77.02 -54.38 6.62
N ARG A 3 -76.31 -53.30 6.23
CA ARG A 3 -75.63 -53.25 4.90
C ARG A 3 -74.22 -53.78 5.07
N ALA A 4 -73.90 -54.87 4.43
CA ALA A 4 -72.57 -55.40 4.29
C ALA A 4 -71.76 -54.56 3.32
N ILE A 5 -70.61 -54.05 3.75
CA ILE A 5 -69.66 -53.39 2.90
C ILE A 5 -68.65 -54.43 2.41
N LEU A 6 -68.68 -54.67 1.12
CA LEU A 6 -67.73 -55.57 0.44
C LEU A 6 -66.43 -54.79 0.21
N ILE A 7 -65.35 -55.12 0.93
CA ILE A 7 -64.00 -54.58 0.68
C ILE A 7 -63.38 -55.50 -0.36
N THR A 8 -63.30 -55.04 -1.60
CA THR A 8 -62.46 -55.64 -2.64
C THR A 8 -60.99 -55.17 -2.41
N SER A 9 -60.16 -56.02 -1.84
CA SER A 9 -58.72 -55.91 -1.79
C SER A 9 -58.13 -56.03 -3.20
N LEU A 10 -57.70 -54.90 -3.77
CA LEU A 10 -56.89 -54.89 -5.01
C LEU A 10 -55.49 -55.41 -4.67
N LEU A 11 -55.20 -56.66 -4.98
CA LEU A 11 -53.85 -57.25 -4.99
C LEU A 11 -53.07 -56.55 -6.15
N ILE A 12 -52.30 -55.55 -5.85
CA ILE A 12 -51.27 -55.06 -6.78
C ILE A 12 -50.15 -56.10 -6.76
N GLY A 13 -50.18 -57.00 -7.73
CA GLY A 13 -49.09 -57.92 -7.96
C GLY A 13 -47.81 -57.14 -8.30
N GLN A 14 -46.84 -57.13 -7.40
CA GLN A 14 -45.49 -56.74 -7.76
C GLN A 14 -44.95 -57.81 -8.71
N PHE A 15 -44.94 -57.54 -10.01
CA PHE A 15 -44.17 -58.31 -10.97
C PHE A 15 -42.68 -58.11 -10.63
N ALA A 16 -42.11 -59.04 -9.84
CA ALA A 16 -40.66 -59.19 -9.78
C ALA A 16 -40.20 -59.65 -11.17
N TYR A 17 -39.67 -58.74 -11.96
CA TYR A 17 -39.02 -59.08 -13.23
C TYR A 17 -37.86 -60.04 -12.91
N ALA A 18 -37.94 -61.28 -13.43
CA ALA A 18 -36.86 -62.23 -13.33
C ALA A 18 -35.59 -61.61 -13.98
N GLN A 19 -34.52 -61.67 -13.27
CA GLN A 19 -33.23 -61.19 -13.72
C GLN A 19 -32.25 -62.32 -13.93
N LYS A 20 -31.34 -62.20 -14.93
CA LYS A 20 -30.27 -63.17 -15.15
C LYS A 20 -28.94 -62.56 -14.83
N GLU A 21 -28.17 -63.22 -13.94
CA GLU A 21 -26.79 -62.77 -13.62
C GLU A 21 -25.84 -63.16 -14.75
N ILE A 22 -24.98 -62.21 -15.15
CA ILE A 22 -23.91 -62.35 -16.15
C ILE A 22 -22.61 -62.05 -15.50
N LYS A 23 -21.60 -62.92 -15.67
CA LYS A 23 -20.21 -62.66 -15.23
C LYS A 23 -19.25 -62.75 -16.41
N THR A 24 -18.40 -61.76 -16.54
CA THR A 24 -17.27 -61.74 -17.49
C THR A 24 -15.94 -61.76 -16.73
N TYR A 25 -14.88 -62.20 -17.39
CA TYR A 25 -13.59 -62.36 -16.74
C TYR A 25 -12.47 -61.72 -17.55
N HIS A 26 -11.43 -61.26 -16.88
CA HIS A 26 -10.23 -60.72 -17.50
C HIS A 26 -9.37 -61.81 -18.17
N ASP A 27 -9.51 -63.04 -17.76
CA ASP A 27 -8.69 -64.17 -18.22
C ASP A 27 -9.55 -65.35 -18.65
N PRO A 28 -9.07 -66.20 -19.62
CA PRO A 28 -9.80 -67.36 -20.12
C PRO A 28 -10.08 -68.44 -19.05
N MET A 29 -9.26 -68.49 -17.97
CA MET A 29 -9.43 -69.47 -16.87
C MET A 29 -10.53 -69.04 -15.89
N LYS A 30 -11.16 -67.88 -16.09
CA LYS A 30 -12.20 -67.28 -15.26
C LYS A 30 -11.81 -67.10 -13.79
N MET A 31 -10.54 -66.81 -13.55
CA MET A 31 -10.01 -66.57 -12.21
C MET A 31 -10.14 -65.13 -11.74
N ARG A 32 -10.16 -64.18 -12.67
CA ARG A 32 -10.25 -62.75 -12.36
C ARG A 32 -11.51 -62.15 -12.95
N LEU A 33 -12.48 -61.82 -12.10
CA LEU A 33 -13.76 -61.22 -12.47
C LEU A 33 -13.52 -59.85 -13.10
N HIS A 34 -14.17 -59.60 -14.25
CA HIS A 34 -14.14 -58.30 -14.94
C HIS A 34 -15.43 -57.52 -14.72
N GLU A 35 -16.57 -58.17 -14.99
CA GLU A 35 -17.89 -57.57 -14.76
C GLU A 35 -18.85 -58.59 -14.16
N ASP A 36 -19.74 -58.12 -13.30
CA ASP A 36 -20.83 -58.86 -12.68
C ASP A 36 -22.08 -57.97 -12.74
N TYR A 37 -23.05 -58.41 -13.53
CA TYR A 37 -24.23 -57.60 -13.78
C TYR A 37 -25.47 -58.46 -14.05
N PHE A 38 -26.60 -57.81 -13.92
CA PHE A 38 -27.89 -58.43 -14.19
C PHE A 38 -28.52 -57.91 -15.46
N VAL A 39 -29.19 -58.78 -16.20
CA VAL A 39 -29.99 -58.48 -17.39
C VAL A 39 -31.43 -58.96 -17.20
N SER A 40 -32.34 -58.28 -17.95
CA SER A 40 -33.74 -58.70 -17.99
C SER A 40 -33.84 -60.15 -18.50
N ALA A 41 -34.59 -61.05 -17.82
CA ALA A 41 -34.81 -62.37 -18.28
C ALA A 41 -35.72 -62.43 -19.53
N GLN A 42 -36.39 -61.36 -19.89
CA GLN A 42 -37.27 -61.28 -21.05
C GLN A 42 -36.49 -61.27 -22.40
N ASP A 43 -35.39 -60.53 -22.45
CA ASP A 43 -34.57 -60.33 -23.69
C ASP A 43 -33.13 -60.87 -23.51
N GLY A 44 -32.68 -61.09 -22.27
CA GLY A 44 -31.35 -61.58 -21.95
C GLY A 44 -30.21 -60.59 -22.25
N GLN A 45 -30.52 -59.33 -22.58
CA GLN A 45 -29.56 -58.31 -23.02
C GLN A 45 -29.70 -56.99 -22.28
N THR A 46 -30.91 -56.52 -21.98
CA THR A 46 -31.14 -55.23 -21.32
C THR A 46 -30.65 -55.27 -19.87
N LEU A 47 -29.72 -54.38 -19.51
CA LEU A 47 -29.21 -54.26 -18.13
C LEU A 47 -30.35 -53.92 -17.18
N GLU A 48 -30.46 -54.68 -16.09
CA GLU A 48 -31.55 -54.56 -15.11
C GLU A 48 -31.06 -54.95 -13.72
N GLY A 49 -30.98 -54.04 -12.79
CA GLY A 49 -30.48 -54.26 -11.43
C GLY A 49 -29.00 -53.94 -11.28
N LYS A 50 -28.35 -54.65 -10.37
CA LYS A 50 -26.98 -54.35 -9.95
C LYS A 50 -25.95 -54.56 -11.05
N TYR A 51 -24.99 -53.63 -11.17
CA TYR A 51 -23.83 -53.70 -12.06
C TYR A 51 -22.56 -53.44 -11.26
N ARG A 52 -21.55 -54.31 -11.42
CA ARG A 52 -20.21 -54.15 -10.84
C ARG A 52 -19.15 -54.41 -11.89
N LYS A 53 -18.13 -53.60 -11.92
CA LYS A 53 -16.93 -53.72 -12.77
C LYS A 53 -15.70 -53.73 -11.91
N PHE A 54 -14.71 -54.58 -12.23
CA PHE A 54 -13.51 -54.79 -11.44
C PHE A 54 -12.25 -54.49 -12.27
N PHE A 55 -11.23 -54.02 -11.63
CA PHE A 55 -9.89 -53.95 -12.18
C PHE A 55 -9.24 -55.34 -12.27
N SER A 56 -8.15 -55.47 -13.03
CA SER A 56 -7.42 -56.74 -13.18
C SER A 56 -6.79 -57.23 -11.87
N ASN A 57 -6.57 -56.35 -10.89
CA ASN A 57 -6.12 -56.69 -9.54
C ASN A 57 -7.24 -57.20 -8.60
N GLY A 58 -8.49 -57.25 -9.11
CA GLY A 58 -9.65 -57.69 -8.37
C GLY A 58 -10.40 -56.63 -7.58
N ASN A 59 -9.88 -55.42 -7.48
CA ASN A 59 -10.55 -54.31 -6.82
C ASN A 59 -11.71 -53.78 -7.65
N LEU A 60 -12.78 -53.34 -6.96
CA LEU A 60 -13.94 -52.72 -7.59
C LEU A 60 -13.55 -51.45 -8.33
N SER A 61 -14.01 -51.31 -9.58
CA SER A 61 -13.79 -50.11 -10.43
C SER A 61 -15.05 -49.25 -10.50
N ILE A 62 -16.22 -49.90 -10.72
CA ILE A 62 -17.51 -49.20 -10.82
C ILE A 62 -18.57 -50.08 -10.18
N GLU A 63 -19.51 -49.46 -9.45
CA GLU A 63 -20.75 -50.11 -9.06
C GLU A 63 -21.94 -49.16 -9.18
N GLY A 64 -23.11 -49.73 -9.42
CA GLY A 64 -24.38 -48.98 -9.53
C GLY A 64 -25.51 -49.89 -9.96
N ASP A 65 -26.64 -49.28 -10.24
CA ASP A 65 -27.83 -50.01 -10.68
C ASP A 65 -28.28 -49.49 -12.04
N PHE A 66 -28.82 -50.43 -12.85
CA PHE A 66 -29.47 -50.17 -14.12
C PHE A 66 -30.95 -50.46 -14.03
N LYS A 67 -31.77 -49.69 -14.74
CA LYS A 67 -33.19 -49.91 -14.93
C LYS A 67 -33.55 -49.69 -16.38
N ASN A 68 -34.14 -50.69 -17.02
CA ASN A 68 -34.47 -50.65 -18.46
C ASN A 68 -33.26 -50.24 -19.33
N GLY A 69 -32.07 -50.76 -19.07
CA GLY A 69 -30.83 -50.49 -19.83
C GLY A 69 -30.16 -49.18 -19.54
N VAL A 70 -30.70 -48.35 -18.67
CA VAL A 70 -30.12 -47.03 -18.32
C VAL A 70 -29.68 -46.94 -16.87
N ARG A 71 -28.66 -46.13 -16.56
CA ARG A 71 -28.19 -45.90 -15.20
C ARG A 71 -29.31 -45.33 -14.34
N TRP A 72 -29.45 -45.89 -13.14
CA TRP A 72 -30.44 -45.51 -12.15
C TRP A 72 -29.83 -45.49 -10.74
N GLY A 73 -30.20 -44.54 -9.90
CA GLY A 73 -29.66 -44.44 -8.54
C GLY A 73 -28.22 -43.90 -8.51
N THR A 74 -27.45 -44.36 -7.53
CA THR A 74 -26.08 -43.84 -7.33
C THR A 74 -25.03 -44.76 -7.91
N PHE A 75 -24.16 -44.27 -8.74
CA PHE A 75 -22.95 -44.89 -9.24
C PHE A 75 -21.74 -44.44 -8.45
N TYR A 76 -20.86 -45.42 -8.11
CA TYR A 76 -19.60 -45.25 -7.45
C TYR A 76 -18.46 -45.64 -8.41
N GLU A 77 -17.46 -44.83 -8.55
CA GLU A 77 -16.26 -45.09 -9.33
C GLU A 77 -15.04 -45.05 -8.39
N TYR A 78 -14.14 -46.04 -8.52
CA TYR A 78 -13.01 -46.24 -7.63
C TYR A 78 -11.67 -46.22 -8.37
N HIS A 79 -10.60 -45.83 -7.67
CA HIS A 79 -9.22 -46.06 -8.08
C HIS A 79 -8.81 -47.54 -7.95
N GLU A 80 -7.74 -47.94 -8.63
CA GLU A 80 -7.19 -49.30 -8.50
C GLU A 80 -6.77 -49.65 -7.04
N ASN A 81 -6.51 -48.68 -6.20
CA ASN A 81 -6.24 -48.84 -4.78
C ASN A 81 -7.49 -49.00 -3.92
N GLY A 82 -8.69 -49.04 -4.52
CA GLY A 82 -9.98 -49.19 -3.85
C GLY A 82 -10.57 -47.92 -3.26
N LYS A 83 -9.90 -46.76 -3.39
CA LYS A 83 -10.43 -45.48 -2.91
C LYS A 83 -11.46 -44.91 -3.87
N LEU A 84 -12.50 -44.28 -3.35
CA LEU A 84 -13.58 -43.67 -4.14
C LEU A 84 -13.03 -42.48 -4.93
N ILE A 85 -13.35 -42.40 -6.23
CA ILE A 85 -13.05 -41.28 -7.14
C ILE A 85 -14.27 -40.38 -7.27
N ARG A 86 -15.44 -41.02 -7.52
CA ARG A 86 -16.70 -40.29 -7.80
C ARG A 86 -17.88 -41.02 -7.25
N LYS A 87 -18.85 -40.22 -6.85
CA LYS A 87 -20.21 -40.65 -6.53
C LYS A 87 -21.16 -39.83 -7.37
N ILE A 88 -21.95 -40.46 -8.23
CA ILE A 88 -22.77 -39.79 -9.23
C ILE A 88 -24.19 -40.32 -9.15
N SER A 89 -25.15 -39.42 -8.90
CA SER A 89 -26.57 -39.80 -8.90
C SER A 89 -27.15 -39.68 -10.31
N TYR A 90 -27.92 -40.72 -10.70
CA TYR A 90 -28.59 -40.86 -12.00
C TYR A 90 -30.07 -41.08 -11.86
N GLU A 91 -30.85 -40.52 -12.78
CA GLU A 91 -32.25 -40.82 -13.01
C GLU A 91 -32.49 -40.89 -14.50
N ASN A 92 -33.10 -42.00 -14.99
CA ASN A 92 -33.35 -42.24 -16.42
C ASN A 92 -32.12 -42.04 -17.32
N GLY A 93 -30.95 -42.52 -16.86
CA GLY A 93 -29.68 -42.42 -17.59
C GLY A 93 -29.01 -41.03 -17.56
N MET A 94 -29.63 -40.03 -16.99
CA MET A 94 -29.11 -38.66 -16.86
C MET A 94 -28.62 -38.40 -15.47
N ARG A 95 -27.54 -37.63 -15.31
CA ARG A 95 -27.11 -37.14 -14.00
C ARG A 95 -28.24 -36.31 -13.38
N HIS A 96 -28.69 -36.72 -12.22
CA HIS A 96 -29.78 -36.11 -11.48
C HIS A 96 -29.51 -36.28 -9.99
N GLY A 97 -29.34 -35.18 -9.25
CA GLY A 97 -28.89 -35.19 -7.87
C GLY A 97 -27.41 -34.83 -7.72
N THR A 98 -26.80 -35.30 -6.64
CA THR A 98 -25.43 -34.94 -6.26
C THR A 98 -24.38 -35.68 -7.08
N VAL A 99 -23.35 -34.98 -7.49
CA VAL A 99 -22.07 -35.51 -8.00
C VAL A 99 -20.99 -35.08 -7.04
N GLU A 100 -20.24 -36.04 -6.49
CA GLU A 100 -19.10 -35.81 -5.61
C GLU A 100 -17.83 -36.35 -6.25
N VAL A 101 -16.72 -35.66 -6.12
CA VAL A 101 -15.39 -36.05 -6.61
C VAL A 101 -14.44 -36.08 -5.44
N TYR A 102 -13.60 -37.14 -5.39
CA TYR A 102 -12.66 -37.42 -4.32
C TYR A 102 -11.22 -37.44 -4.88
N ASN A 103 -10.23 -37.15 -4.07
CA ASN A 103 -8.82 -37.35 -4.39
C ASN A 103 -8.39 -38.83 -4.18
N GLU A 104 -7.13 -39.13 -4.50
CA GLU A 104 -6.56 -40.47 -4.34
C GLU A 104 -6.50 -40.97 -2.88
N GLN A 105 -6.65 -40.10 -1.90
CA GLN A 105 -6.73 -40.42 -0.48
C GLN A 105 -8.16 -40.69 -0.04
N GLY A 106 -9.18 -40.49 -0.93
CA GLY A 106 -10.59 -40.63 -0.64
C GLY A 106 -11.22 -39.43 0.07
N ILE A 107 -10.56 -38.29 0.02
CA ILE A 107 -11.06 -37.02 0.60
C ILE A 107 -11.90 -36.31 -0.47
N PRO A 108 -13.13 -35.84 -0.16
CA PRO A 108 -13.92 -35.07 -1.11
C PRO A 108 -13.22 -33.77 -1.48
N ILE A 109 -13.11 -33.46 -2.79
CA ILE A 109 -12.50 -32.28 -3.34
C ILE A 109 -13.51 -31.40 -4.09
N GLN A 110 -14.63 -31.98 -4.53
CA GLN A 110 -15.68 -31.25 -5.25
C GLN A 110 -17.05 -31.85 -5.05
N GLN A 111 -18.07 -31.02 -4.99
CA GLN A 111 -19.49 -31.42 -4.99
C GLN A 111 -20.27 -30.49 -5.93
N ALA A 112 -21.22 -31.07 -6.69
CA ALA A 112 -22.09 -30.34 -7.60
C ALA A 112 -23.46 -31.00 -7.65
N PHE A 113 -24.51 -30.23 -7.95
CA PHE A 113 -25.86 -30.75 -8.10
C PHE A 113 -26.32 -30.62 -9.56
N TYR A 114 -26.86 -31.74 -10.10
CA TYR A 114 -27.32 -31.83 -11.47
C TYR A 114 -28.81 -32.15 -11.55
N GLN A 115 -29.47 -31.61 -12.58
CA GLN A 115 -30.81 -31.99 -12.99
C GLN A 115 -30.81 -32.24 -14.50
N ASN A 116 -31.13 -33.47 -14.91
CA ASN A 116 -31.15 -33.88 -16.33
C ASN A 116 -29.84 -33.46 -17.07
N ASN A 117 -28.71 -33.87 -16.54
CA ASN A 117 -27.34 -33.52 -17.04
C ASN A 117 -26.93 -32.05 -16.97
N LYS A 118 -27.80 -31.16 -16.51
CA LYS A 118 -27.48 -29.74 -16.37
C LYS A 118 -27.09 -29.43 -14.93
N LEU A 119 -26.01 -28.69 -14.74
CA LEU A 119 -25.68 -28.12 -13.44
C LEU A 119 -26.72 -27.04 -13.08
N VAL A 120 -27.38 -27.19 -11.93
CA VAL A 120 -28.53 -26.34 -11.53
C VAL A 120 -28.28 -25.54 -10.25
N ASP A 121 -27.20 -25.85 -9.54
CA ASP A 121 -26.83 -25.20 -8.29
C ASP A 121 -25.34 -24.90 -8.28
N SER A 122 -24.85 -24.39 -7.14
CA SER A 122 -23.45 -24.08 -6.93
C SER A 122 -22.57 -25.33 -6.99
N VAL A 123 -21.36 -25.16 -7.46
CA VAL A 123 -20.26 -26.11 -7.28
C VAL A 123 -19.53 -25.71 -6.01
N LYS A 124 -19.28 -26.72 -5.14
CA LYS A 124 -18.43 -26.59 -3.95
C LYS A 124 -17.11 -27.29 -4.19
N SER A 125 -16.02 -26.65 -3.84
CA SER A 125 -14.71 -27.30 -3.68
C SER A 125 -14.32 -27.29 -2.21
N PHE A 126 -13.43 -28.19 -1.80
CA PHE A 126 -13.09 -28.39 -0.40
C PHE A 126 -11.59 -28.35 -0.19
N PHE A 127 -11.17 -27.91 1.00
CA PHE A 127 -9.83 -28.14 1.51
C PHE A 127 -9.62 -29.61 1.85
N PRO A 128 -8.37 -30.10 1.98
CA PRO A 128 -8.09 -31.47 2.42
C PRO A 128 -8.71 -31.85 3.78
N THR A 129 -9.06 -30.87 4.58
CA THR A 129 -9.73 -31.00 5.88
C THR A 129 -11.25 -31.26 5.76
N GLY A 130 -11.82 -31.21 4.53
CA GLY A 130 -13.25 -31.28 4.28
C GLY A 130 -14.02 -29.98 4.45
N ILE A 131 -13.36 -28.89 4.83
CA ILE A 131 -13.95 -27.56 4.91
C ILE A 131 -14.14 -27.01 3.49
N ILE A 132 -15.25 -26.33 3.23
CA ILE A 132 -15.49 -25.67 1.94
C ILE A 132 -14.38 -24.65 1.69
N LYS A 133 -13.74 -24.76 0.51
CA LYS A 133 -12.74 -23.82 0.01
C LYS A 133 -13.38 -22.73 -0.85
N GLN A 134 -14.33 -23.13 -1.69
CA GLN A 134 -15.01 -22.22 -2.61
C GLN A 134 -16.40 -22.79 -2.93
N GLU A 135 -17.38 -21.91 -3.05
CA GLU A 135 -18.67 -22.25 -3.61
C GLU A 135 -19.17 -21.16 -4.54
N GLY A 136 -19.94 -21.56 -5.55
CA GLY A 136 -20.54 -20.63 -6.50
C GLY A 136 -21.08 -21.32 -7.73
N ARG A 137 -21.83 -20.55 -8.52
CA ARG A 137 -22.34 -21.01 -9.79
C ARG A 137 -21.27 -20.90 -10.87
N PHE A 138 -21.19 -21.96 -11.70
CA PHE A 138 -20.24 -22.00 -12.82
C PHE A 138 -20.99 -22.44 -14.10
N VAL A 139 -20.72 -21.69 -15.20
CA VAL A 139 -21.24 -22.01 -16.53
C VAL A 139 -20.06 -22.32 -17.44
N LYS A 140 -20.01 -23.55 -18.00
CA LYS A 140 -18.88 -24.03 -18.81
C LYS A 140 -17.52 -23.88 -18.08
N GLY A 141 -17.49 -24.16 -16.77
CA GLY A 141 -16.28 -24.07 -15.94
C GLY A 141 -15.83 -22.65 -15.54
N LYS A 142 -16.61 -21.63 -15.88
CA LYS A 142 -16.32 -20.24 -15.52
C LYS A 142 -17.38 -19.69 -14.56
N PRO A 143 -17.01 -18.81 -13.62
CA PRO A 143 -17.93 -18.29 -12.61
C PRO A 143 -19.03 -17.43 -13.24
N ASP A 144 -20.26 -17.54 -12.65
CA ASP A 144 -21.42 -16.76 -13.05
C ASP A 144 -22.33 -16.55 -11.82
N GLY A 145 -22.58 -15.31 -11.43
CA GLY A 145 -23.26 -14.94 -10.19
C GLY A 145 -22.30 -14.84 -9.01
N LEU A 146 -22.80 -15.04 -7.80
CA LEU A 146 -22.01 -14.94 -6.57
C LEU A 146 -21.09 -16.16 -6.40
N VAL A 147 -19.80 -15.90 -6.21
CA VAL A 147 -18.81 -16.90 -5.80
C VAL A 147 -18.26 -16.49 -4.43
N LYS A 148 -18.20 -17.44 -3.51
CA LYS A 148 -17.61 -17.30 -2.19
C LYS A 148 -16.36 -18.13 -2.06
N GLU A 149 -15.33 -17.56 -1.46
CA GLU A 149 -14.10 -18.24 -1.08
C GLU A 149 -13.97 -18.21 0.44
N TYR A 150 -13.39 -19.26 1.01
CA TYR A 150 -13.32 -19.46 2.45
C TYR A 150 -11.87 -19.64 2.90
N TYR A 151 -11.57 -19.22 4.11
CA TYR A 151 -10.37 -19.58 4.83
C TYR A 151 -10.38 -21.06 5.24
N PRO A 152 -9.22 -21.68 5.51
CA PRO A 152 -9.17 -23.03 6.09
C PRO A 152 -9.91 -23.18 7.42
N SER A 153 -10.15 -22.09 8.13
CA SER A 153 -10.98 -22.01 9.34
C SER A 153 -12.49 -22.14 9.05
N GLY A 154 -12.90 -22.09 7.77
CA GLY A 154 -14.30 -22.14 7.35
C GLY A 154 -15.01 -20.78 7.34
N LYS A 155 -14.34 -19.70 7.72
CA LYS A 155 -14.88 -18.34 7.61
C LYS A 155 -14.76 -17.83 6.18
N ILE A 156 -15.69 -16.96 5.79
CA ILE A 156 -15.67 -16.33 4.46
C ILE A 156 -14.41 -15.45 4.35
N GLN A 157 -13.67 -15.64 3.26
CA GLN A 157 -12.52 -14.83 2.86
C GLN A 157 -12.91 -13.79 1.82
N LYS A 158 -13.79 -14.20 0.86
CA LYS A 158 -14.14 -13.33 -0.27
C LYS A 158 -15.54 -13.66 -0.80
N GLU A 159 -16.25 -12.61 -1.16
CA GLU A 159 -17.49 -12.67 -1.94
C GLU A 159 -17.31 -11.85 -3.21
N MET A 160 -17.49 -12.46 -4.38
CA MET A 160 -17.31 -11.83 -5.68
C MET A 160 -18.49 -12.15 -6.57
N ASN A 161 -19.13 -11.11 -7.08
CA ASN A 161 -20.18 -11.28 -8.09
C ASN A 161 -19.59 -11.30 -9.50
N TYR A 162 -20.08 -12.21 -10.34
CA TYR A 162 -19.68 -12.37 -11.73
C TYR A 162 -20.86 -12.22 -12.67
N ARG A 163 -20.64 -11.57 -13.79
CA ARG A 163 -21.55 -11.51 -14.92
C ARG A 163 -20.76 -11.69 -16.21
N ASN A 164 -21.22 -12.57 -17.10
CA ASN A 164 -20.47 -12.90 -18.34
C ASN A 164 -19.01 -13.32 -18.04
N GLN A 165 -18.77 -14.06 -16.95
CA GLN A 165 -17.46 -14.56 -16.53
C GLN A 165 -16.46 -13.47 -16.04
N GLN A 166 -16.91 -12.23 -15.89
CA GLN A 166 -16.12 -11.12 -15.35
C GLN A 166 -16.69 -10.61 -14.02
N PRO A 167 -15.85 -10.18 -13.08
CA PRO A 167 -16.31 -9.48 -11.89
C PRO A 167 -17.27 -8.34 -12.24
N ASN A 168 -18.44 -8.32 -11.58
CA ASN A 168 -19.47 -7.32 -11.84
C ASN A 168 -20.37 -7.15 -10.62
N GLY A 169 -20.52 -5.94 -10.10
CA GLY A 169 -21.25 -5.65 -8.87
C GLY A 169 -20.34 -5.55 -7.65
N ILE A 170 -20.95 -5.55 -6.46
CA ILE A 170 -20.23 -5.41 -5.20
C ILE A 170 -19.45 -6.69 -4.89
N SER A 171 -18.18 -6.52 -4.55
CA SER A 171 -17.28 -7.56 -4.04
C SER A 171 -16.80 -7.18 -2.66
N LYS A 172 -16.61 -8.18 -1.80
CA LYS A 172 -16.14 -8.04 -0.42
C LYS A 172 -15.04 -9.02 -0.12
N THR A 173 -14.02 -8.57 0.61
CA THR A 173 -13.05 -9.45 1.26
C THR A 173 -13.15 -9.28 2.77
N TYR A 174 -12.74 -10.30 3.49
CA TYR A 174 -12.85 -10.35 4.94
C TYR A 174 -11.52 -10.79 5.56
N TYR A 175 -11.18 -10.25 6.70
CA TYR A 175 -10.12 -10.77 7.56
C TYR A 175 -10.49 -12.15 8.09
N GLU A 176 -9.51 -12.93 8.50
CA GLU A 176 -9.79 -14.25 9.11
C GLU A 176 -10.56 -14.16 10.45
N SER A 177 -10.56 -12.98 11.10
CA SER A 177 -11.47 -12.66 12.21
C SER A 177 -12.95 -12.77 11.81
N GLY A 178 -13.26 -12.49 10.52
CA GLY A 178 -14.60 -12.38 9.95
C GLY A 178 -15.05 -10.93 9.77
N SER A 179 -14.27 -9.94 10.22
CA SER A 179 -14.54 -8.52 9.96
C SER A 179 -14.28 -8.18 8.48
N LEU A 180 -15.04 -7.23 7.95
CA LEU A 180 -14.89 -6.75 6.57
C LEU A 180 -13.51 -6.11 6.38
N GLU A 181 -12.81 -6.47 5.31
CA GLU A 181 -11.50 -5.93 4.93
C GLU A 181 -11.65 -4.93 3.77
N THR A 182 -12.30 -5.36 2.68
CA THR A 182 -12.55 -4.47 1.54
C THR A 182 -13.98 -4.57 1.04
N GLU A 183 -14.49 -3.46 0.51
CA GLU A 183 -15.71 -3.43 -0.27
C GLU A 183 -15.47 -2.59 -1.53
N ALA A 184 -15.72 -3.17 -2.70
CA ALA A 184 -15.50 -2.50 -3.96
C ALA A 184 -16.61 -2.82 -4.96
N ASN A 185 -16.96 -1.86 -5.82
CA ASN A 185 -17.85 -2.12 -6.92
C ASN A 185 -17.04 -2.42 -8.18
N TYR A 186 -17.47 -3.48 -8.91
CA TYR A 186 -16.84 -3.92 -10.15
C TYR A 186 -17.80 -3.74 -11.33
N LYS A 187 -17.25 -3.41 -12.48
CA LYS A 187 -17.95 -3.38 -13.76
C LYS A 187 -17.03 -3.97 -14.81
N ASP A 188 -17.53 -5.00 -15.52
CA ASP A 188 -16.84 -5.68 -16.62
C ASP A 188 -15.38 -6.06 -16.33
N GLY A 189 -15.14 -6.57 -15.11
CA GLY A 189 -13.83 -7.05 -14.66
C GLY A 189 -12.96 -6.02 -13.92
N PHE A 190 -13.31 -4.75 -13.94
CA PHE A 190 -12.53 -3.68 -13.33
C PHE A 190 -13.28 -3.03 -12.16
N VAL A 191 -12.53 -2.51 -11.17
CA VAL A 191 -13.12 -1.68 -10.12
C VAL A 191 -13.66 -0.41 -10.77
N SER A 192 -14.94 -0.11 -10.49
CA SER A 192 -15.64 1.07 -11.04
C SER A 192 -16.67 1.54 -10.02
N GLY A 193 -16.57 2.76 -9.58
CA GLY A 193 -17.35 3.33 -8.49
C GLY A 193 -16.52 3.42 -7.22
N PHE A 194 -17.08 3.01 -6.08
CA PHE A 194 -16.38 3.11 -4.80
C PHE A 194 -15.41 1.95 -4.56
N TYR A 195 -14.36 2.26 -3.80
CA TYR A 195 -13.47 1.32 -3.13
C TYR A 195 -13.33 1.74 -1.67
N LYS A 196 -13.57 0.80 -0.75
CA LYS A 196 -13.44 0.99 0.69
C LYS A 196 -12.52 -0.07 1.28
N LEU A 197 -11.67 0.35 2.19
CA LEU A 197 -10.81 -0.50 3.00
C LEU A 197 -11.15 -0.27 4.48
N TYR A 198 -11.13 -1.33 5.27
CA TYR A 198 -11.46 -1.29 6.69
C TYR A 198 -10.34 -1.88 7.51
N HIS A 199 -10.12 -1.33 8.69
CA HIS A 199 -9.25 -1.90 9.70
C HIS A 199 -9.81 -3.22 10.26
N PRO A 200 -8.98 -4.08 10.89
CA PRO A 200 -9.44 -5.32 11.50
C PRO A 200 -10.55 -5.15 12.57
N ASN A 201 -10.64 -4.00 13.19
CA ASN A 201 -11.70 -3.63 14.13
C ASN A 201 -12.99 -3.14 13.47
N SER A 202 -13.10 -3.22 12.14
CA SER A 202 -14.22 -2.80 11.29
C SER A 202 -14.42 -1.28 11.15
N GLN A 203 -13.50 -0.46 11.64
CA GLN A 203 -13.50 0.97 11.32
C GLN A 203 -13.05 1.19 9.88
N LEU A 204 -13.67 2.16 9.20
CA LEU A 204 -13.24 2.55 7.86
C LEU A 204 -11.80 3.08 7.93
N GLU A 205 -10.91 2.54 7.09
CA GLU A 205 -9.52 3.00 6.95
C GLU A 205 -9.39 3.98 5.80
N MET A 206 -10.05 3.67 4.67
CA MET A 206 -9.90 4.46 3.45
C MET A 206 -11.10 4.31 2.54
N GLU A 207 -11.50 5.42 1.88
CA GLU A 207 -12.43 5.36 0.76
C GLU A 207 -12.04 6.32 -0.37
N TYR A 208 -12.31 5.91 -1.60
CA TYR A 208 -12.19 6.72 -2.82
C TYR A 208 -13.03 6.13 -3.95
N ALA A 209 -13.24 6.92 -5.02
CA ALA A 209 -13.92 6.47 -6.22
C ALA A 209 -12.95 6.18 -7.36
N ILE A 210 -13.34 5.20 -8.21
CA ILE A 210 -12.62 4.84 -9.45
C ILE A 210 -13.60 4.94 -10.62
N LYS A 211 -13.16 5.54 -11.72
CA LYS A 211 -13.88 5.57 -13.00
C LYS A 211 -12.88 5.34 -14.13
N ASP A 212 -13.21 4.40 -15.01
CA ASP A 212 -12.37 4.04 -16.18
C ASP A 212 -10.92 3.69 -15.81
N GLY A 213 -10.72 3.06 -14.62
CA GLY A 213 -9.42 2.68 -14.08
C GLY A 213 -8.67 3.80 -13.35
N GLU A 214 -9.22 5.01 -13.29
CA GLU A 214 -8.59 6.16 -12.65
C GLU A 214 -9.30 6.54 -11.35
N LYS A 215 -8.51 6.91 -10.33
CA LYS A 215 -9.04 7.49 -9.09
C LYS A 215 -9.61 8.88 -9.37
N ILE A 216 -10.82 9.12 -8.89
CA ILE A 216 -11.53 10.39 -9.04
C ILE A 216 -12.25 10.77 -7.75
N GLY A 217 -12.59 12.08 -7.63
CA GLY A 217 -13.40 12.58 -6.52
C GLY A 217 -12.65 12.61 -5.19
N ASP A 218 -13.40 12.81 -4.14
CA ASP A 218 -12.86 12.94 -2.79
C ASP A 218 -12.38 11.60 -2.25
N PHE A 219 -11.32 11.65 -1.44
CA PHE A 219 -10.83 10.51 -0.67
C PHE A 219 -10.62 10.90 0.78
N MET A 220 -10.74 9.91 1.67
CA MET A 220 -10.54 10.06 3.10
C MET A 220 -9.77 8.87 3.66
N TYR A 221 -8.89 9.15 4.64
CA TYR A 221 -8.16 8.15 5.41
C TYR A 221 -8.45 8.35 6.89
N TYR A 222 -8.60 7.24 7.62
CA TYR A 222 -8.88 7.22 9.05
C TYR A 222 -7.95 6.27 9.79
N ASP A 223 -7.68 6.53 11.06
CA ASP A 223 -6.99 5.59 11.95
C ASP A 223 -7.94 4.49 12.48
N GLN A 224 -7.40 3.61 13.32
CA GLN A 224 -8.15 2.50 13.91
C GLN A 224 -9.22 2.97 14.93
N GLU A 225 -9.07 4.15 15.47
CA GLU A 225 -10.01 4.81 16.38
C GLU A 225 -11.11 5.56 15.64
N GLY A 226 -10.98 5.71 14.30
CA GLY A 226 -11.92 6.40 13.42
C GLY A 226 -11.66 7.91 13.30
N HIS A 227 -10.51 8.40 13.78
CA HIS A 227 -10.13 9.80 13.57
C HIS A 227 -9.64 9.99 12.13
N LYS A 228 -10.08 11.09 11.51
CA LYS A 228 -9.65 11.45 10.17
C LYS A 228 -8.17 11.82 10.17
N LEU A 229 -7.36 11.15 9.32
CA LEU A 229 -5.94 11.40 9.15
C LEU A 229 -5.63 12.29 7.94
N LEU A 230 -6.41 12.12 6.87
CA LEU A 230 -6.16 12.79 5.60
C LEU A 230 -7.45 12.86 4.77
N GLU A 231 -7.65 13.97 4.09
CA GLU A 231 -8.64 14.11 3.03
C GLU A 231 -8.06 14.87 1.85
N GLY A 232 -8.63 14.65 0.68
CA GLY A 232 -8.24 15.32 -0.54
C GLY A 232 -9.11 14.94 -1.71
N HIS A 233 -8.66 15.34 -2.91
CA HIS A 233 -9.40 15.10 -4.14
C HIS A 233 -8.48 14.53 -5.21
N PHE A 234 -8.96 13.50 -5.94
CA PHE A 234 -8.30 12.97 -7.13
C PHE A 234 -8.99 13.43 -8.41
N MET A 235 -8.18 13.80 -9.38
CA MET A 235 -8.59 13.98 -10.77
C MET A 235 -7.61 13.20 -11.66
N ASN A 236 -8.11 12.19 -12.39
CA ASN A 236 -7.32 11.30 -13.25
C ASN A 236 -6.12 10.69 -12.49
N SER A 237 -6.39 10.08 -11.33
CA SER A 237 -5.42 9.45 -10.42
C SER A 237 -4.35 10.36 -9.83
N ARG A 238 -4.47 11.70 -10.03
CA ARG A 238 -3.53 12.70 -9.49
C ARG A 238 -4.23 13.57 -8.45
N LEU A 239 -3.50 13.98 -7.42
CA LEU A 239 -4.01 14.94 -6.45
C LEU A 239 -4.36 16.26 -7.14
N HIS A 240 -5.53 16.82 -6.80
CA HIS A 240 -6.04 18.07 -7.34
C HIS A 240 -6.86 18.81 -6.29
N GLY A 241 -6.68 20.12 -6.15
CA GLY A 241 -7.34 20.89 -5.10
C GLY A 241 -6.68 20.75 -3.73
N ASP A 242 -7.46 20.96 -2.68
CA ASP A 242 -6.97 20.89 -1.30
C ASP A 242 -6.70 19.45 -0.86
N ASN A 243 -5.60 19.26 -0.14
CA ASN A 243 -5.23 18.06 0.58
C ASN A 243 -4.95 18.45 2.03
N ILE A 244 -5.74 17.92 2.97
CA ILE A 244 -5.71 18.31 4.37
C ILE A 244 -5.37 17.10 5.22
N GLY A 245 -4.26 17.17 5.95
CA GLY A 245 -3.88 16.18 6.93
C GLY A 245 -4.18 16.64 8.35
N TYR A 246 -4.41 15.68 9.24
CA TYR A 246 -4.85 15.93 10.61
C TYR A 246 -3.93 15.26 11.62
N TYR A 247 -3.85 15.81 12.81
CA TYR A 247 -3.35 15.16 14.01
C TYR A 247 -4.43 14.25 14.60
N ALA A 248 -4.05 13.36 15.51
CA ALA A 248 -4.98 12.42 16.14
C ALA A 248 -6.12 13.10 16.95
N ASP A 249 -5.90 14.33 17.42
CA ASP A 249 -6.90 15.14 18.11
C ASP A 249 -7.89 15.85 17.15
N GLY A 250 -7.73 15.66 15.83
CA GLY A 250 -8.56 16.27 14.78
C GLY A 250 -8.11 17.68 14.38
N THR A 251 -7.05 18.24 14.97
CA THR A 251 -6.49 19.52 14.54
C THR A 251 -5.75 19.36 13.21
N ILE A 252 -5.75 20.42 12.39
CA ILE A 252 -5.09 20.39 11.07
C ILE A 252 -3.58 20.32 11.27
N ARG A 253 -2.93 19.32 10.64
CA ARG A 253 -1.48 19.14 10.56
C ARG A 253 -0.87 19.84 9.35
N HIS A 254 -1.54 19.72 8.19
CA HIS A 254 -1.14 20.41 6.98
C HIS A 254 -2.34 20.73 6.08
N LYS A 255 -2.19 21.76 5.27
CA LYS A 255 -3.12 22.09 4.18
C LYS A 255 -2.30 22.45 2.95
N TYR A 256 -2.35 21.57 1.94
CA TYR A 256 -1.63 21.72 0.67
C TYR A 256 -2.60 21.85 -0.50
N GLN A 257 -2.20 22.64 -1.48
CA GLN A 257 -2.91 22.79 -2.75
C GLN A 257 -2.20 22.04 -3.85
N TYR A 258 -2.94 21.23 -4.59
CA TYR A 258 -2.41 20.44 -5.70
C TYR A 258 -3.10 20.79 -7.02
N LYS A 259 -2.32 20.72 -8.09
CA LYS A 259 -2.79 20.75 -9.48
C LYS A 259 -2.04 19.69 -10.27
N GLU A 260 -2.77 18.72 -10.83
CA GLU A 260 -2.20 17.61 -11.63
C GLU A 260 -1.06 16.84 -10.91
N GLY A 261 -1.18 16.68 -9.60
CA GLY A 261 -0.22 15.98 -8.75
C GLY A 261 0.94 16.81 -8.23
N GLY A 262 1.13 18.05 -8.72
CA GLY A 262 2.13 18.99 -8.21
C GLY A 262 1.56 19.95 -7.17
N ARG A 263 2.35 20.29 -6.13
CA ARG A 263 1.97 21.37 -5.20
C ARG A 263 1.98 22.72 -5.91
N VAL A 264 0.99 23.55 -5.61
CA VAL A 264 0.84 24.88 -6.17
C VAL A 264 0.38 25.86 -5.09
N GLY A 265 0.46 27.19 -5.37
CA GLY A 265 -0.14 28.21 -4.53
C GLY A 265 0.50 28.31 -3.15
N THR A 266 -0.33 28.40 -2.10
CA THR A 266 0.15 28.53 -0.72
C THR A 266 -0.19 27.28 0.08
N ASN A 267 0.83 26.69 0.66
CA ASN A 267 0.78 25.45 1.45
C ASN A 267 1.16 25.77 2.90
N TYR A 268 0.56 25.05 3.83
CA TYR A 268 0.76 25.25 5.26
C TYR A 268 1.01 23.93 5.97
N ASP A 269 1.99 23.93 6.86
CA ASP A 269 2.09 22.98 7.97
C ASP A 269 1.76 23.71 9.29
N TYR A 270 1.18 22.99 10.22
CA TYR A 270 0.76 23.54 11.50
C TYR A 270 1.40 22.79 12.68
N HIS A 271 1.63 23.50 13.76
CA HIS A 271 1.93 22.91 15.06
C HIS A 271 0.67 22.27 15.67
N PRO A 272 0.80 21.33 16.63
CA PRO A 272 -0.37 20.72 17.29
C PRO A 272 -1.30 21.73 17.98
N ASN A 273 -0.81 22.94 18.33
CA ASN A 273 -1.64 24.00 18.89
C ASN A 273 -2.41 24.84 17.82
N GLY A 274 -2.33 24.41 16.54
CA GLY A 274 -3.03 25.07 15.42
C GLY A 274 -2.31 26.31 14.84
N GLN A 275 -1.19 26.73 15.42
CA GLN A 275 -0.38 27.81 14.86
C GLN A 275 0.39 27.34 13.62
N VAL A 276 0.59 28.22 12.64
CA VAL A 276 1.38 27.92 11.45
C VAL A 276 2.81 27.60 11.87
N LYS A 277 3.30 26.44 11.43
CA LYS A 277 4.69 25.99 11.58
C LYS A 277 5.54 26.38 10.37
N GLU A 278 4.98 26.15 9.18
CA GLU A 278 5.61 26.45 7.91
C GLU A 278 4.58 26.96 6.91
N LYS A 279 4.94 27.94 6.14
CA LYS A 279 4.18 28.45 5.01
C LYS A 279 5.07 28.43 3.78
N GLU A 280 4.68 27.62 2.78
CA GLU A 280 5.31 27.60 1.46
C GLU A 280 4.44 28.35 0.45
N GLN A 281 5.01 29.30 -0.26
CA GLN A 281 4.36 30.03 -1.35
C GLN A 281 5.06 29.69 -2.66
N ILE A 282 4.38 28.99 -3.55
CA ILE A 282 4.90 28.54 -4.84
C ILE A 282 4.47 29.54 -5.90
N SER A 283 5.40 30.03 -6.70
CA SER A 283 5.14 30.98 -7.81
C SER A 283 4.29 30.34 -8.92
N LEU A 284 3.63 31.19 -9.70
CA LEU A 284 2.93 30.75 -10.90
C LEU A 284 3.93 30.07 -11.86
N GLY A 285 3.72 28.78 -12.17
CA GLY A 285 4.66 27.99 -12.97
C GLY A 285 5.60 27.08 -12.15
N GLY A 286 5.62 27.22 -10.81
CA GLY A 286 6.29 26.26 -9.92
C GLY A 286 7.81 26.40 -9.81
N ALA A 287 8.43 27.35 -10.55
CA ALA A 287 9.90 27.47 -10.60
C ALA A 287 10.50 28.03 -9.30
N GLU A 288 9.76 28.86 -8.57
CA GLU A 288 10.24 29.46 -7.32
C GLU A 288 9.28 29.17 -6.18
N SER A 289 9.84 28.95 -4.98
CA SER A 289 9.06 28.93 -3.75
C SER A 289 9.72 29.75 -2.65
N LYS A 290 8.88 30.36 -1.80
CA LYS A 290 9.28 31.00 -0.56
C LYS A 290 8.74 30.19 0.60
N VAL A 291 9.64 29.73 1.46
CA VAL A 291 9.32 29.01 2.69
C VAL A 291 9.55 29.95 3.88
N THR A 292 8.56 30.03 4.74
CA THR A 292 8.59 30.81 5.97
C THR A 292 8.28 29.87 7.14
N GLU A 293 9.18 29.80 8.12
CA GLU A 293 9.07 28.91 9.29
C GLU A 293 8.77 29.73 10.55
N TYR A 294 7.96 29.17 11.45
CA TYR A 294 7.52 29.80 12.70
C TYR A 294 7.67 28.87 13.90
N LEU A 295 7.91 29.42 15.08
CA LEU A 295 7.79 28.72 16.34
C LEU A 295 6.31 28.46 16.67
N ASN A 296 6.07 27.63 17.68
CA ASN A 296 4.72 27.31 18.17
C ASN A 296 4.00 28.49 18.87
N ASP A 297 4.68 29.59 19.13
CA ASP A 297 4.12 30.87 19.62
C ASP A 297 3.91 31.90 18.49
N GLY A 298 4.11 31.48 17.21
CA GLY A 298 3.93 32.29 16.01
C GLY A 298 5.11 33.18 15.67
N LYS A 299 6.21 33.14 16.42
CA LYS A 299 7.41 33.94 16.13
C LYS A 299 8.16 33.39 14.92
N LEU A 300 8.68 34.28 14.11
CA LEU A 300 9.40 33.95 12.88
C LEU A 300 10.76 33.31 13.19
N VAL A 301 11.04 32.19 12.50
CA VAL A 301 12.32 31.44 12.59
C VAL A 301 13.18 31.73 11.39
N SER A 302 12.61 31.56 10.17
CA SER A 302 13.38 31.79 8.95
C SER A 302 12.49 32.13 7.75
N GLU A 303 13.11 32.80 6.77
CA GLU A 303 12.56 32.97 5.42
C GLU A 303 13.59 32.49 4.41
N LYS A 304 13.19 31.59 3.52
CA LYS A 304 14.05 30.94 2.53
C LYS A 304 13.42 30.99 1.16
N ILE A 305 14.20 31.22 0.13
CA ILE A 305 13.74 31.22 -1.26
C ILE A 305 14.45 30.09 -2.00
N PHE A 306 13.69 29.36 -2.80
CA PHE A 306 14.19 28.28 -3.64
C PHE A 306 13.83 28.56 -5.10
N ARG A 307 14.71 28.15 -6.01
CA ARG A 307 14.44 28.13 -7.45
C ARG A 307 14.81 26.73 -7.98
N ASP A 308 13.87 26.09 -8.65
CA ASP A 308 14.00 24.70 -9.12
C ASP A 308 14.48 23.74 -8.01
N GLY A 309 13.93 23.91 -6.80
CA GLY A 309 14.25 23.13 -5.59
C GLY A 309 15.63 23.40 -4.98
N LYS A 310 16.39 24.39 -5.51
CA LYS A 310 17.72 24.75 -5.01
C LYS A 310 17.66 26.06 -4.23
N PRO A 311 18.46 26.23 -3.15
CA PRO A 311 18.61 27.50 -2.47
C PRO A 311 18.92 28.65 -3.44
N TYR A 312 18.17 29.73 -3.30
CA TYR A 312 18.27 30.91 -4.17
C TYR A 312 17.94 32.19 -3.42
N GLY A 313 18.55 33.32 -3.83
CA GLY A 313 18.27 34.63 -3.27
C GLY A 313 18.72 34.77 -1.81
N THR A 314 18.04 35.66 -1.09
CA THR A 314 18.37 35.93 0.32
C THR A 314 17.60 35.01 1.24
N TRP A 315 18.32 34.30 2.12
CA TRP A 315 17.79 33.59 3.25
C TRP A 315 18.00 34.40 4.51
N SER A 316 16.99 34.49 5.36
CA SER A 316 17.03 35.21 6.63
C SER A 316 16.65 34.29 7.77
N TYR A 317 17.39 34.34 8.84
CA TYR A 317 17.12 33.65 10.10
C TYR A 317 16.92 34.66 11.21
N TYR A 318 16.13 34.35 12.20
CA TYR A 318 15.75 35.28 13.25
C TYR A 318 16.15 34.75 14.62
N PHE A 319 16.36 35.64 15.57
CA PHE A 319 16.48 35.28 16.97
C PHE A 319 15.14 34.83 17.54
N LYS A 320 15.15 34.28 18.76
CA LYS A 320 13.94 33.78 19.44
C LYS A 320 12.84 34.84 19.66
N ASP A 321 13.15 36.13 19.53
CA ASP A 321 12.17 37.22 19.57
C ASP A 321 11.25 37.19 18.33
N GLY A 322 11.67 36.56 17.23
CA GLY A 322 10.94 36.45 15.98
C GLY A 322 10.93 37.75 15.13
N THR A 323 11.69 38.74 15.51
CA THR A 323 11.74 40.06 14.85
C THR A 323 13.14 40.47 14.47
N THR A 324 14.13 40.20 15.34
CA THR A 324 15.52 40.55 15.08
C THR A 324 16.20 39.49 14.22
N VAL A 325 16.74 39.93 13.09
CA VAL A 325 17.50 39.03 12.20
C VAL A 325 18.79 38.60 12.90
N SER A 326 19.09 37.30 12.88
CA SER A 326 20.33 36.70 13.40
C SER A 326 21.36 36.45 12.30
N VAL A 327 20.88 36.00 11.11
CA VAL A 327 21.75 35.71 9.95
C VAL A 327 21.03 36.11 8.67
N LYS A 328 21.77 36.69 7.71
CA LYS A 328 21.38 36.79 6.30
C LYS A 328 22.43 36.11 5.43
N GLU A 329 21.97 35.33 4.47
CA GLU A 329 22.79 34.57 3.53
C GLU A 329 22.28 34.75 2.11
N ILE A 330 23.21 34.84 1.14
CA ILE A 330 22.85 35.00 -0.28
C ILE A 330 23.24 33.72 -1.04
N TYR A 331 22.26 33.06 -1.65
CA TYR A 331 22.42 31.86 -2.43
C TYR A 331 22.25 32.10 -3.93
N GLN A 332 23.06 31.43 -4.73
CA GLN A 332 22.92 31.35 -6.19
C GLN A 332 23.15 29.90 -6.63
N ASN A 333 22.21 29.35 -7.38
CA ASN A 333 22.28 27.97 -7.91
C ASN A 333 22.58 26.91 -6.84
N GLY A 334 22.02 27.04 -5.65
CA GLY A 334 22.19 26.10 -4.54
C GLY A 334 23.45 26.28 -3.71
N GLN A 335 24.29 27.30 -4.02
CA GLN A 335 25.54 27.56 -3.31
C GLN A 335 25.49 28.92 -2.63
N LEU A 336 26.08 29.02 -1.45
CA LEU A 336 26.31 30.28 -0.77
C LEU A 336 27.29 31.10 -1.62
N ASN A 337 26.78 32.17 -2.20
CA ASN A 337 27.53 33.01 -3.16
C ASN A 337 27.06 34.46 -3.07
N GLY A 338 27.76 35.26 -2.28
CA GLY A 338 27.42 36.63 -1.94
C GLY A 338 27.79 36.95 -0.50
N MET A 339 27.18 38.00 0.04
CA MET A 339 27.41 38.43 1.42
C MET A 339 26.64 37.53 2.40
N ARG A 340 27.35 37.01 3.42
CA ARG A 340 26.75 36.47 4.64
C ARG A 340 26.96 37.48 5.76
N THR A 341 25.88 37.85 6.44
CA THR A 341 25.92 38.79 7.57
C THR A 341 25.29 38.12 8.78
N THR A 342 25.99 38.13 9.91
CA THR A 342 25.42 37.78 11.21
C THR A 342 25.19 39.03 12.05
N TYR A 343 24.28 38.94 13.00
CA TYR A 343 23.89 40.08 13.82
C TYR A 343 23.98 39.74 15.30
N HIS A 344 24.22 40.71 16.14
CA HIS A 344 24.04 40.65 17.58
C HIS A 344 22.56 40.69 17.96
N ALA A 345 22.20 40.27 19.18
CA ALA A 345 20.83 40.27 19.64
C ALA A 345 20.16 41.67 19.68
N ASN A 346 20.95 42.73 19.73
CA ASN A 346 20.47 44.09 19.64
C ASN A 346 20.23 44.57 18.19
N GLY A 347 20.45 43.70 17.19
CA GLY A 347 20.24 43.96 15.77
C GLY A 347 21.41 44.65 15.05
N THR A 348 22.51 44.98 15.75
CA THR A 348 23.73 45.48 15.11
C THR A 348 24.47 44.34 14.42
N LYS A 349 25.27 44.64 13.37
CA LYS A 349 26.07 43.60 12.69
C LYS A 349 27.10 43.01 13.64
N SER A 350 27.29 41.69 13.57
CA SER A 350 28.35 40.94 14.28
C SER A 350 29.47 40.53 13.33
N THR A 351 29.11 39.96 12.16
CA THR A 351 30.08 39.63 11.11
C THR A 351 29.56 40.01 9.72
N GLU A 352 30.47 40.33 8.80
CA GLU A 352 30.23 40.38 7.36
C GLU A 352 31.28 39.51 6.66
N GLU A 353 30.84 38.56 5.86
CA GLU A 353 31.67 37.61 5.14
C GLU A 353 31.29 37.60 3.67
N ASN A 354 32.28 37.67 2.78
CA ASN A 354 32.05 37.42 1.36
C ASN A 354 32.24 35.93 1.03
N TRP A 355 31.26 35.34 0.42
CA TRP A 355 31.26 33.95 0.05
C TRP A 355 31.24 33.81 -1.47
N LYS A 356 32.01 32.83 -2.00
CA LYS A 356 32.03 32.44 -3.40
C LYS A 356 32.09 30.94 -3.50
N PHE A 357 31.07 30.29 -4.11
CA PHE A 357 30.97 28.86 -4.26
C PHE A 357 31.17 28.07 -2.94
N ASN A 358 30.44 28.46 -1.90
CA ASN A 358 30.53 27.86 -0.54
C ASN A 358 31.89 28.06 0.16
N MET A 359 32.70 29.03 -0.27
CA MET A 359 33.99 29.34 0.35
C MET A 359 34.06 30.82 0.68
N ILE A 360 34.61 31.17 1.85
CA ILE A 360 34.93 32.54 2.21
C ILE A 360 36.03 33.07 1.27
N HIS A 361 35.76 34.22 0.65
CA HIS A 361 36.67 34.86 -0.29
C HIS A 361 36.52 36.37 -0.25
N GLY A 362 37.61 37.07 -0.01
CA GLY A 362 37.60 38.53 0.16
C GLY A 362 37.67 38.96 1.62
N ILE A 363 37.13 40.12 1.95
CA ILE A 363 37.26 40.70 3.28
C ILE A 363 36.17 40.13 4.21
N VAL A 364 36.57 39.66 5.37
CA VAL A 364 35.72 39.36 6.51
C VAL A 364 35.86 40.49 7.53
N LYS A 365 34.73 41.00 8.03
CA LYS A 365 34.69 42.04 9.06
C LYS A 365 33.94 41.50 10.29
N ASN A 366 34.44 41.77 11.49
CA ASN A 366 33.80 41.52 12.77
C ASN A 366 33.53 42.84 13.46
N TYR A 367 32.45 42.94 14.19
CA TYR A 367 32.00 44.16 14.83
C TYR A 367 31.73 43.94 16.34
N TYR A 368 31.95 44.95 17.14
CA TYR A 368 31.48 45.05 18.52
C TYR A 368 29.94 45.18 18.56
N GLU A 369 29.35 44.97 19.73
CA GLU A 369 27.89 45.12 19.91
C GLU A 369 27.37 46.55 19.68
N ASP A 370 28.24 47.55 19.83
CA ASP A 370 27.93 48.96 19.52
C ASP A 370 28.02 49.29 18.02
N GLY A 371 28.37 48.31 17.18
CA GLY A 371 28.48 48.42 15.74
C GLY A 371 29.82 48.88 15.21
N LYS A 372 30.80 49.23 16.09
CA LYS A 372 32.16 49.62 15.67
C LYS A 372 32.94 48.41 15.17
N LEU A 373 33.89 48.65 14.27
CA LEU A 373 34.71 47.58 13.68
C LEU A 373 35.67 46.99 14.75
N LEU A 374 35.56 45.69 15.00
CA LEU A 374 36.43 44.91 15.88
C LEU A 374 37.68 44.44 15.13
N SER A 375 37.45 43.84 13.92
CA SER A 375 38.56 43.37 13.08
C SER A 375 38.14 43.24 11.62
N GLN A 376 39.12 43.24 10.76
CA GLN A 376 38.98 42.86 9.35
C GLN A 376 40.16 41.99 8.92
N ALA A 377 39.87 41.00 8.04
CA ALA A 377 40.87 40.08 7.52
C ALA A 377 40.55 39.72 6.06
N GLU A 378 41.58 39.54 5.26
CA GLU A 378 41.43 39.03 3.89
C GLU A 378 41.45 37.52 3.89
N PHE A 379 40.57 36.89 3.09
CA PHE A 379 40.46 35.46 2.92
C PHE A 379 40.54 35.04 1.44
N ARG A 380 41.16 33.92 1.20
CA ARG A 380 41.15 33.22 -0.09
C ARG A 380 40.82 31.74 0.13
N SER A 381 39.67 31.31 -0.38
CA SER A 381 39.23 29.93 -0.27
C SER A 381 39.29 29.36 1.16
N ASN A 382 38.59 30.03 2.09
CA ASN A 382 38.48 29.70 3.52
C ASN A 382 39.80 29.89 4.33
N ARG A 383 40.85 30.47 3.75
CA ARG A 383 42.10 30.66 4.47
C ARG A 383 42.39 32.16 4.56
N GLN A 384 42.79 32.64 5.73
CA GLN A 384 43.32 34.01 5.88
C GLN A 384 44.54 34.17 4.97
N HIS A 385 44.49 35.17 4.09
CA HIS A 385 45.53 35.41 3.14
C HIS A 385 45.51 36.88 2.72
N GLY A 386 46.42 37.70 3.24
CA GLY A 386 46.48 39.13 3.06
C GLY A 386 46.44 39.86 4.40
N LEU A 387 45.94 41.08 4.38
CA LEU A 387 45.97 41.99 5.52
C LEU A 387 44.99 41.53 6.62
N TYR A 388 45.43 41.74 7.86
CA TYR A 388 44.63 41.65 9.07
C TYR A 388 44.81 42.92 9.89
N THR A 389 43.69 43.46 10.41
CA THR A 389 43.72 44.56 11.35
C THR A 389 42.64 44.35 12.41
N SER A 390 42.98 44.57 13.68
CA SER A 390 42.01 44.62 14.78
C SER A 390 42.05 46.00 15.43
N TYR A 391 40.96 46.34 16.08
CA TYR A 391 40.72 47.66 16.63
C TYR A 391 40.28 47.58 18.10
N PHE A 392 40.58 48.59 18.89
CA PHE A 392 39.98 48.82 20.20
C PHE A 392 38.56 49.38 20.06
N PRO A 393 37.75 49.40 21.13
CA PRO A 393 36.43 50.05 21.13
C PRO A 393 36.45 51.55 20.82
N ASN A 394 37.59 52.20 21.03
CA ASN A 394 37.81 53.60 20.65
C ASN A 394 38.24 53.79 19.17
N GLU A 395 38.10 52.71 18.35
CA GLU A 395 38.40 52.65 16.91
C GLU A 395 39.89 52.81 16.54
N LYS A 396 40.80 52.92 17.53
CA LYS A 396 42.23 52.88 17.25
C LYS A 396 42.69 51.46 16.97
N ILE A 397 43.71 51.33 16.10
CA ILE A 397 44.29 50.02 15.75
C ILE A 397 44.88 49.40 17.01
N LYS A 398 44.53 48.13 17.24
CA LYS A 398 45.08 47.28 18.29
C LYS A 398 46.24 46.42 17.78
N GLU A 399 46.02 45.74 16.66
CA GLU A 399 47.02 44.87 16.03
C GLU A 399 46.86 44.90 14.52
N GLN A 400 47.96 44.89 13.76
CA GLN A 400 47.92 44.76 12.30
C GLN A 400 49.10 43.92 11.80
N GLY A 401 48.87 43.18 10.74
CA GLY A 401 49.86 42.36 10.08
C GLY A 401 49.29 41.64 8.85
N SER A 402 49.97 40.62 8.40
CA SER A 402 49.52 39.85 7.25
C SER A 402 49.54 38.35 7.55
N TYR A 403 48.60 37.64 6.89
CA TYR A 403 48.56 36.19 6.86
C TYR A 403 48.90 35.63 5.47
N ILE A 404 49.57 34.47 5.43
CA ILE A 404 49.68 33.62 4.26
C ILE A 404 49.17 32.24 4.66
N ALA A 405 48.05 31.82 4.05
CA ALA A 405 47.42 30.51 4.30
C ALA A 405 47.23 30.19 5.81
N ASN A 406 46.60 31.09 6.56
CA ASN A 406 46.34 31.06 8.02
C ASN A 406 47.59 31.19 8.91
N LYS A 407 48.75 31.52 8.37
CA LYS A 407 49.99 31.67 9.14
C LYS A 407 50.41 33.16 9.12
N LYS A 408 50.76 33.73 10.30
CA LYS A 408 51.33 35.07 10.40
C LYS A 408 52.57 35.17 9.52
N HIS A 409 52.72 36.26 8.76
CA HIS A 409 53.85 36.49 7.86
C HIS A 409 54.20 37.98 7.82
N GLY A 410 55.52 38.29 7.74
CA GLY A 410 56.01 39.64 7.72
C GLY A 410 55.90 40.37 9.07
N GLU A 411 55.87 41.69 9.03
CA GLU A 411 55.78 42.52 10.23
C GLU A 411 54.37 42.48 10.83
N TRP A 412 54.30 42.34 12.16
CA TRP A 412 53.13 42.45 12.99
C TRP A 412 53.37 43.57 14.01
N LYS A 413 52.46 44.52 14.07
CA LYS A 413 52.53 45.70 14.94
C LYS A 413 51.39 45.69 15.94
N GLU A 414 51.69 45.85 17.19
CA GLU A 414 50.75 45.96 18.30
C GLU A 414 50.80 47.36 18.91
N TYR A 415 49.63 47.91 19.21
CA TYR A 415 49.47 49.27 19.73
C TYR A 415 48.67 49.23 21.05
N ASN A 416 48.86 50.26 21.89
CA ASN A 416 48.03 50.53 23.07
C ASN A 416 46.76 51.29 22.71
N GLU A 417 45.85 51.47 23.69
CA GLU A 417 44.61 52.23 23.49
C GLU A 417 44.83 53.72 23.17
N ALA A 418 45.99 54.27 23.49
CA ALA A 418 46.40 55.63 23.07
C ALA A 418 46.81 55.71 21.58
N GLY A 419 47.02 54.52 20.94
CA GLY A 419 47.47 54.40 19.55
C GLY A 419 48.98 54.41 19.39
N GLU A 420 49.73 54.26 20.48
CA GLU A 420 51.17 54.23 20.47
C GLU A 420 51.66 52.83 20.16
N LEU A 421 52.68 52.64 19.32
CA LEU A 421 53.29 51.39 18.99
C LEU A 421 53.99 50.78 20.21
N ILE A 422 53.61 49.62 20.67
CA ILE A 422 54.17 48.94 21.86
C ILE A 422 55.06 47.76 21.49
N ARG A 423 54.83 47.16 20.31
CA ARG A 423 55.62 46.00 19.89
C ARG A 423 55.59 45.79 18.37
N THR A 424 56.73 45.38 17.82
CA THR A 424 56.85 44.88 16.44
C THR A 424 57.46 43.48 16.46
N GLN A 425 56.77 42.55 15.77
CA GLN A 425 57.20 41.16 15.63
C GLN A 425 57.34 40.81 14.15
N VAL A 426 58.35 40.02 13.77
CA VAL A 426 58.52 39.57 12.40
C VAL A 426 58.29 38.07 12.36
N TYR A 427 57.33 37.65 11.51
CA TYR A 427 56.98 36.24 11.32
C TYR A 427 57.36 35.73 9.93
N LYS A 428 57.78 34.45 9.89
CA LYS A 428 57.98 33.70 8.66
C LYS A 428 57.22 32.39 8.75
N ALA A 429 56.18 32.22 7.92
CA ALA A 429 55.35 31.01 7.89
C ALA A 429 54.77 30.61 9.27
N GLY A 430 54.44 31.55 10.11
CA GLY A 430 53.87 31.38 11.46
C GLY A 430 54.91 31.28 12.58
N LEU A 431 56.18 31.23 12.27
CA LEU A 431 57.26 31.19 13.25
C LEU A 431 57.72 32.67 13.55
N LEU A 432 57.84 33.02 14.84
CA LEU A 432 58.40 34.29 15.26
C LEU A 432 59.92 34.28 14.98
N MET A 433 60.39 35.24 14.23
CA MET A 433 61.78 35.38 13.83
C MET A 433 62.48 36.48 14.59
N GLU A 434 61.77 37.57 14.92
CA GLU A 434 62.32 38.76 15.56
C GLU A 434 61.22 39.46 16.37
N GLU A 435 61.57 40.06 17.50
CA GLU A 435 60.68 40.92 18.32
C GLU A 435 61.45 42.19 18.73
N LYS A 436 60.81 43.35 18.57
CA LYS A 436 61.36 44.68 18.95
C LYS A 436 60.33 45.45 19.75
#